data_7ba8a243ac1612a6df90d7360e62f5ea
#
_entry.id   7ba8a243ac1612a6df90d7360e62f5ea
#
_cell.length_a   1.000
_cell.length_b   1.000
_cell.length_c   1.000
_cell.angle_alpha   90.00
_cell.angle_beta   90.00
_cell.angle_gamma   90.00
#
_symmetry.space_group_name_H-M   'P 1'
#
loop_
_entity.id
_entity.type
_entity.pdbx_description
1 polymer ?
#
loop_
_entity_poly.entity_id
_entity_poly.type
_entity_poly.pdbx_seq_one_letter_code
_entity_poly.pdbx_strand_id
1 'polypeptide(L)'
;MILRTFLTTVLLASLLFGCGGSDPESLDGRAAEIDGGECSGGNGKSVTIYSGRTENLINPVLEAFACETGTDVQVRWGSSINLALLLNEEGSKTQADVFLSRSPGPVGYLESKDLLGQIGEDVLSLVDEQNHSAAGTWVGFSGRKRVLVYNTDEFSPETLPDSVFDLTDPKFKGKVAIPGTNGSFVDWFTVFIDQYGEETATQWLNDIVDNDAKYYPNNRSIVEAAGRGEISMGLVNHYYNYQEVAANPDTHKALNYSFNDNDIGSLLVITAATKLASSENDEAAEDLLAYLLTAPVQQYFTDRTFEYPLAAGVVPNAALPALTALEIGSVDFDKLGGGFEEASRIVEASGILNR
;
A
#
# COMPACT_ATOMS: atom_id res chain seq x y z
N MET A 1 -77.63 29.43 -11.82
CA MET A 1 -76.65 28.92 -10.85
C MET A 1 -76.35 27.52 -11.30
N ILE A 2 -75.23 27.35 -12.08
CA ILE A 2 -74.90 26.10 -12.83
C ILE A 2 -73.82 25.43 -12.07
N LEU A 3 -74.11 24.23 -11.57
CA LEU A 3 -73.17 23.35 -10.84
C LEU A 3 -72.37 22.52 -11.87
N ARG A 4 -71.09 22.72 -11.99
CA ARG A 4 -70.20 21.94 -12.83
C ARG A 4 -69.57 20.80 -11.98
N THR A 5 -69.91 19.58 -12.31
CA THR A 5 -69.33 18.36 -11.77
C THR A 5 -68.01 18.07 -12.47
N PHE A 6 -66.90 18.02 -11.71
CA PHE A 6 -65.59 17.54 -12.21
C PHE A 6 -65.51 16.00 -12.03
N LEU A 7 -65.35 15.32 -13.10
CA LEU A 7 -65.08 13.88 -13.14
C LEU A 7 -63.58 13.65 -13.10
N THR A 8 -63.08 13.09 -11.98
CA THR A 8 -61.66 12.78 -11.81
C THR A 8 -61.42 11.34 -12.31
N THR A 9 -60.72 11.20 -13.42
CA THR A 9 -60.29 9.93 -13.95
C THR A 9 -59.02 9.49 -13.20
N VAL A 10 -59.10 8.41 -12.45
CA VAL A 10 -57.95 7.74 -11.81
C VAL A 10 -57.30 6.86 -12.84
N LEU A 11 -56.09 7.18 -13.28
CA LEU A 11 -55.27 6.35 -14.13
C LEU A 11 -54.52 5.35 -13.21
N LEU A 12 -54.89 4.06 -13.28
CA LEU A 12 -54.19 2.98 -12.62
C LEU A 12 -52.93 2.67 -13.46
N ALA A 13 -51.75 3.09 -13.00
CA ALA A 13 -50.48 2.68 -13.56
C ALA A 13 -50.17 1.26 -13.04
N SER A 14 -50.27 0.27 -13.88
CA SER A 14 -49.79 -1.09 -13.63
C SER A 14 -48.26 -1.07 -13.61
N LEU A 15 -47.67 -1.17 -12.43
CA LEU A 15 -46.23 -1.47 -12.25
C LEU A 15 -46.01 -2.95 -12.65
N LEU A 16 -45.56 -3.18 -13.87
CA LEU A 16 -44.97 -4.44 -14.28
C LEU A 16 -43.59 -4.52 -13.55
N PHE A 17 -43.54 -5.32 -12.50
CA PHE A 17 -42.27 -5.84 -12.01
C PHE A 17 -41.70 -6.77 -13.06
N GLY A 18 -40.87 -6.24 -13.95
CA GLY A 18 -39.96 -7.03 -14.75
C GLY A 18 -38.94 -7.64 -13.82
N CYS A 19 -38.84 -8.98 -13.76
CA CYS A 19 -37.61 -9.63 -13.33
C CYS A 19 -36.55 -9.25 -14.36
N GLY A 20 -35.84 -8.15 -14.11
CA GLY A 20 -34.65 -7.80 -14.83
C GLY A 20 -33.56 -8.75 -14.32
N GLY A 21 -33.13 -9.70 -15.16
CA GLY A 21 -31.79 -10.20 -15.04
C GLY A 21 -30.89 -8.98 -15.11
N SER A 22 -30.03 -8.81 -14.13
CA SER A 22 -29.01 -7.78 -14.20
C SER A 22 -28.16 -8.08 -15.44
N ASP A 23 -28.21 -7.19 -16.42
CA ASP A 23 -27.22 -7.20 -17.48
C ASP A 23 -25.84 -7.07 -16.82
N PRO A 24 -24.81 -7.73 -17.32
CA PRO A 24 -23.45 -7.59 -16.81
C PRO A 24 -23.08 -6.09 -16.74
N GLU A 25 -22.60 -5.65 -15.59
CA GLU A 25 -22.07 -4.30 -15.47
C GLU A 25 -20.78 -4.19 -16.29
N SER A 26 -20.52 -3.02 -16.85
CA SER A 26 -19.26 -2.77 -17.56
C SER A 26 -18.31 -1.97 -16.66
N LEU A 27 -17.03 -2.29 -16.73
CA LEU A 27 -15.97 -1.50 -16.11
C LEU A 27 -15.61 -0.29 -16.97
N ASP A 28 -15.17 0.76 -16.32
CA ASP A 28 -14.57 1.92 -16.97
C ASP A 28 -13.21 2.28 -16.33
N GLY A 29 -12.52 3.24 -16.95
CA GLY A 29 -11.26 3.74 -16.44
C GLY A 29 -10.23 2.63 -16.20
N ARG A 30 -9.59 2.67 -15.02
CA ARG A 30 -8.43 1.83 -14.70
C ARG A 30 -8.77 0.36 -14.42
N ALA A 31 -10.00 0.08 -14.00
CA ALA A 31 -10.45 -1.30 -13.79
C ALA A 31 -10.58 -2.04 -15.13
N ALA A 32 -11.09 -1.38 -16.18
CA ALA A 32 -11.20 -1.94 -17.54
C ALA A 32 -9.84 -2.30 -18.17
N GLU A 33 -8.74 -1.69 -17.69
CA GLU A 33 -7.39 -2.02 -18.15
C GLU A 33 -6.90 -3.39 -17.66
N ILE A 34 -7.53 -3.94 -16.63
CA ILE A 34 -7.15 -5.22 -16.02
C ILE A 34 -7.89 -6.37 -16.69
N ASP A 35 -9.22 -6.31 -16.78
CA ASP A 35 -10.05 -7.42 -17.25
C ASP A 35 -10.69 -7.23 -18.64
N GLY A 36 -10.51 -6.07 -19.25
CA GLY A 36 -11.04 -5.76 -20.58
C GLY A 36 -12.46 -5.16 -20.59
N GLY A 37 -13.06 -4.90 -19.43
CA GLY A 37 -14.28 -4.12 -19.27
C GLY A 37 -15.61 -4.86 -19.43
N GLU A 38 -15.61 -6.18 -19.52
CA GLU A 38 -16.84 -7.01 -19.51
C GLU A 38 -16.91 -7.81 -18.21
N CYS A 39 -18.07 -7.76 -17.55
CA CYS A 39 -18.24 -8.40 -16.25
C CYS A 39 -19.01 -9.71 -16.35
N SER A 40 -18.65 -10.67 -15.49
CA SER A 40 -19.41 -11.89 -15.26
C SER A 40 -20.66 -11.59 -14.41
N GLY A 41 -21.69 -12.38 -14.56
CA GLY A 41 -22.84 -12.35 -13.64
C GLY A 41 -22.43 -12.80 -12.24
N GLY A 42 -23.21 -12.40 -11.21
CA GLY A 42 -22.95 -12.79 -9.82
C GLY A 42 -22.82 -14.31 -9.63
N ASN A 43 -21.77 -14.74 -8.93
CA ASN A 43 -21.46 -16.15 -8.66
C ASN A 43 -21.99 -16.65 -7.30
N GLY A 44 -22.60 -15.75 -6.51
CA GLY A 44 -23.13 -16.05 -5.17
C GLY A 44 -22.07 -16.08 -4.07
N LYS A 45 -20.80 -15.82 -4.37
CA LYS A 45 -19.73 -15.65 -3.39
C LYS A 45 -19.66 -14.19 -2.92
N SER A 46 -19.13 -13.97 -1.72
CA SER A 46 -18.82 -12.63 -1.19
C SER A 46 -17.46 -12.64 -0.50
N VAL A 47 -16.80 -11.50 -0.43
CA VAL A 47 -15.57 -11.32 0.33
C VAL A 47 -15.55 -9.94 0.98
N THR A 48 -15.30 -9.89 2.29
CA THR A 48 -15.11 -8.66 3.05
C THR A 48 -13.63 -8.41 3.29
N ILE A 49 -13.16 -7.28 2.83
CA ILE A 49 -11.74 -6.91 2.83
C ILE A 49 -11.52 -5.77 3.83
N TYR A 50 -10.61 -5.94 4.78
CA TYR A 50 -10.06 -4.83 5.55
C TYR A 50 -8.78 -4.37 4.84
N SER A 51 -8.81 -3.17 4.26
CA SER A 51 -7.72 -2.68 3.42
C SER A 51 -6.98 -1.51 4.03
N GLY A 52 -5.70 -1.72 4.34
CA GLY A 52 -4.75 -0.69 4.70
C GLY A 52 -4.14 0.03 3.49
N ARG A 53 -4.43 -0.44 2.28
CA ARG A 53 -3.95 0.17 1.03
C ARG A 53 -4.67 1.49 0.73
N THR A 54 -4.02 2.38 0.00
CA THR A 54 -4.65 3.60 -0.48
C THR A 54 -5.69 3.24 -1.53
N GLU A 55 -6.93 3.66 -1.31
CA GLU A 55 -8.10 3.29 -2.13
C GLU A 55 -7.86 3.47 -3.64
N ASN A 56 -7.40 4.64 -4.08
CA ASN A 56 -7.16 4.92 -5.50
C ASN A 56 -6.06 4.05 -6.16
N LEU A 57 -5.30 3.26 -5.40
CA LEU A 57 -4.28 2.35 -5.93
C LEU A 57 -4.77 0.92 -6.05
N ILE A 58 -5.65 0.47 -5.13
CA ILE A 58 -6.09 -0.92 -5.08
C ILE A 58 -7.55 -1.11 -5.52
N ASN A 59 -8.42 -0.10 -5.36
CA ASN A 59 -9.83 -0.23 -5.71
C ASN A 59 -10.06 -0.65 -7.16
N PRO A 60 -9.33 -0.15 -8.18
CA PRO A 60 -9.47 -0.65 -9.55
C PRO A 60 -9.21 -2.15 -9.70
N VAL A 61 -8.30 -2.71 -8.90
CA VAL A 61 -8.03 -4.16 -8.89
C VAL A 61 -9.18 -4.93 -8.25
N LEU A 62 -9.76 -4.40 -7.16
CA LEU A 62 -10.89 -5.02 -6.48
C LEU A 62 -12.17 -4.95 -7.34
N GLU A 63 -12.39 -3.85 -8.06
CA GLU A 63 -13.47 -3.71 -9.03
C GLU A 63 -13.32 -4.70 -10.18
N ALA A 64 -12.11 -4.86 -10.74
CA ALA A 64 -11.82 -5.82 -11.78
C ALA A 64 -12.05 -7.27 -11.29
N PHE A 65 -11.58 -7.60 -10.08
CA PHE A 65 -11.84 -8.90 -9.45
C PHE A 65 -13.36 -9.18 -9.31
N ALA A 66 -14.11 -8.21 -8.76
CA ALA A 66 -15.56 -8.33 -8.61
C ALA A 66 -16.25 -8.53 -9.97
N CYS A 67 -15.82 -7.77 -10.98
CA CYS A 67 -16.36 -7.84 -12.33
C CYS A 67 -16.03 -9.19 -13.01
N GLU A 68 -14.79 -9.61 -13.02
CA GLU A 68 -14.34 -10.83 -13.70
C GLU A 68 -14.93 -12.10 -13.06
N THR A 69 -14.95 -12.13 -11.72
CA THR A 69 -15.40 -13.32 -10.97
C THR A 69 -16.89 -13.32 -10.65
N GLY A 70 -17.55 -12.15 -10.66
CA GLY A 70 -18.92 -12.00 -10.17
C GLY A 70 -19.06 -12.10 -8.65
N THR A 71 -17.95 -12.00 -7.90
CA THR A 71 -17.93 -12.02 -6.44
C THR A 71 -18.37 -10.65 -5.87
N ASP A 72 -19.26 -10.64 -4.86
CA ASP A 72 -19.60 -9.42 -4.12
C ASP A 72 -18.44 -8.99 -3.20
N VAL A 73 -17.86 -7.82 -3.47
CA VAL A 73 -16.69 -7.31 -2.75
C VAL A 73 -17.09 -6.15 -1.84
N GLN A 74 -16.84 -6.29 -0.54
CA GLN A 74 -17.05 -5.24 0.44
C GLN A 74 -15.72 -4.82 1.05
N VAL A 75 -15.47 -3.50 1.17
CA VAL A 75 -14.17 -3.00 1.64
C VAL A 75 -14.33 -2.05 2.83
N ARG A 76 -13.59 -2.33 3.89
CA ARG A 76 -13.37 -1.41 5.00
C ARG A 76 -11.98 -0.78 4.88
N TRP A 77 -11.94 0.53 4.66
CA TRP A 77 -10.71 1.29 4.54
C TRP A 77 -10.17 1.76 5.89
N GLY A 78 -8.83 1.73 6.06
CA GLY A 78 -8.17 2.23 7.27
C GLY A 78 -6.65 2.27 7.14
N SER A 79 -5.93 2.60 8.21
CA SER A 79 -4.49 2.35 8.25
C SER A 79 -4.23 0.88 8.56
N SER A 80 -3.16 0.30 7.99
CA SER A 80 -2.81 -1.12 8.24
C SER A 80 -2.68 -1.42 9.74
N ILE A 81 -2.04 -0.53 10.48
CA ILE A 81 -1.86 -0.67 11.94
C ILE A 81 -3.20 -0.69 12.66
N ASN A 82 -4.06 0.33 12.42
CA ASN A 82 -5.35 0.41 13.10
C ASN A 82 -6.27 -0.76 12.75
N LEU A 83 -6.23 -1.23 11.50
CA LEU A 83 -7.00 -2.40 11.08
C LEU A 83 -6.48 -3.69 11.72
N ALA A 84 -5.17 -3.86 11.86
CA ALA A 84 -4.61 -5.03 12.57
C ALA A 84 -4.99 -5.04 14.06
N LEU A 85 -4.93 -3.89 14.73
CA LEU A 85 -5.38 -3.77 16.12
C LEU A 85 -6.86 -4.07 16.25
N LEU A 86 -7.69 -3.57 15.34
CA LEU A 86 -9.12 -3.85 15.30
C LEU A 86 -9.40 -5.33 15.07
N LEU A 87 -8.72 -5.97 14.11
CA LEU A 87 -8.84 -7.41 13.83
C LEU A 87 -8.48 -8.25 15.07
N ASN A 88 -7.44 -7.84 15.80
CA ASN A 88 -7.09 -8.50 17.06
C ASN A 88 -8.17 -8.30 18.15
N GLU A 89 -8.79 -7.13 18.22
CA GLU A 89 -9.89 -6.86 19.15
C GLU A 89 -11.16 -7.65 18.78
N GLU A 90 -11.52 -7.69 17.50
CA GLU A 90 -12.66 -8.44 16.98
C GLU A 90 -12.46 -9.96 17.11
N GLY A 91 -11.22 -10.45 16.98
CA GLY A 91 -10.84 -11.85 17.04
C GLY A 91 -11.68 -12.70 16.08
N SER A 92 -12.19 -13.85 16.55
CA SER A 92 -13.03 -14.75 15.75
C SER A 92 -14.42 -14.20 15.38
N LYS A 93 -14.75 -12.98 15.79
CA LYS A 93 -16.03 -12.31 15.46
C LYS A 93 -15.87 -11.27 14.35
N THR A 94 -14.68 -11.12 13.83
CA THR A 94 -14.46 -10.20 12.71
C THR A 94 -15.34 -10.54 11.52
N GLN A 95 -15.71 -9.51 10.76
CA GLN A 95 -16.42 -9.67 9.49
C GLN A 95 -15.45 -9.77 8.32
N ALA A 96 -14.15 -9.57 8.58
CA ALA A 96 -13.14 -9.60 7.54
C ALA A 96 -12.81 -11.04 7.12
N ASP A 97 -12.78 -11.26 5.82
CA ASP A 97 -12.24 -12.47 5.21
C ASP A 97 -10.77 -12.30 4.84
N VAL A 98 -10.43 -11.10 4.32
CA VAL A 98 -9.07 -10.76 3.85
C VAL A 98 -8.60 -9.47 4.50
N PHE A 99 -7.31 -9.44 4.85
CA PHE A 99 -6.61 -8.23 5.26
C PHE A 99 -5.52 -7.88 4.25
N LEU A 100 -5.59 -6.67 3.67
CA LEU A 100 -4.57 -6.11 2.78
C LEU A 100 -3.75 -5.08 3.56
N SER A 101 -2.49 -5.37 3.78
CA SER A 101 -1.56 -4.50 4.52
C SER A 101 -0.57 -3.81 3.60
N ARG A 102 -0.18 -2.57 3.94
CA ARG A 102 0.90 -1.84 3.27
C ARG A 102 2.27 -2.43 3.52
N SER A 103 2.41 -3.26 4.54
CA SER A 103 3.69 -3.83 4.95
C SER A 103 3.47 -5.12 5.73
N PRO A 104 4.48 -5.96 5.85
CA PRO A 104 4.37 -7.22 6.58
C PRO A 104 4.19 -7.07 8.10
N GLY A 105 4.67 -5.98 8.73
CA GLY A 105 4.61 -5.82 10.19
C GLY A 105 3.21 -6.03 10.81
N PRO A 106 2.14 -5.34 10.35
CA PRO A 106 0.78 -5.56 10.84
C PRO A 106 0.25 -6.99 10.59
N VAL A 107 0.73 -7.65 9.53
CA VAL A 107 0.36 -9.05 9.23
C VAL A 107 1.08 -10.00 10.18
N GLY A 108 2.39 -9.83 10.39
CA GLY A 108 3.15 -10.60 11.38
C GLY A 108 2.64 -10.41 12.82
N TYR A 109 2.10 -9.22 13.14
CA TYR A 109 1.39 -9.01 14.40
C TYR A 109 0.16 -9.93 14.53
N LEU A 110 -0.68 -10.02 13.50
CA LEU A 110 -1.85 -10.90 13.50
C LEU A 110 -1.45 -12.38 13.49
N GLU A 111 -0.39 -12.74 12.78
CA GLU A 111 0.20 -14.08 12.79
C GLU A 111 0.61 -14.49 14.21
N SER A 112 1.29 -13.61 14.96
CA SER A 112 1.68 -13.84 16.36
C SER A 112 0.51 -14.03 17.32
N LYS A 113 -0.72 -13.74 16.90
CA LYS A 113 -1.97 -13.91 17.62
C LYS A 113 -2.81 -15.11 17.13
N ASP A 114 -2.27 -15.92 16.22
CA ASP A 114 -2.97 -17.06 15.61
C ASP A 114 -4.30 -16.66 14.93
N LEU A 115 -4.36 -15.46 14.33
CA LEU A 115 -5.57 -14.94 13.68
C LEU A 115 -5.61 -15.17 12.17
N LEU A 116 -4.53 -15.66 11.57
CA LEU A 116 -4.40 -15.83 10.13
C LEU A 116 -4.71 -17.27 9.68
N GLY A 117 -5.37 -17.37 8.52
CA GLY A 117 -5.63 -18.65 7.83
C GLY A 117 -4.44 -19.11 7.00
N GLN A 118 -4.37 -20.42 6.74
CA GLN A 118 -3.36 -21.00 5.84
C GLN A 118 -3.70 -20.70 4.39
N ILE A 119 -2.74 -20.22 3.62
CA ILE A 119 -2.84 -19.96 2.19
C ILE A 119 -2.38 -21.21 1.43
N GLY A 120 -3.05 -21.55 0.33
CA GLY A 120 -2.69 -22.69 -0.50
C GLY A 120 -1.31 -22.54 -1.16
N GLU A 121 -0.62 -23.65 -1.31
CA GLU A 121 0.72 -23.71 -1.93
C GLU A 121 0.69 -23.21 -3.38
N ASP A 122 -0.41 -23.35 -4.07
CA ASP A 122 -0.64 -22.84 -5.43
C ASP A 122 -0.58 -21.29 -5.49
N VAL A 123 -1.00 -20.60 -4.44
CA VAL A 123 -0.87 -19.15 -4.31
C VAL A 123 0.54 -18.75 -3.86
N LEU A 124 1.08 -19.41 -2.82
CA LEU A 124 2.40 -19.09 -2.27
C LEU A 124 3.52 -19.27 -3.32
N SER A 125 3.41 -20.29 -4.17
CA SER A 125 4.40 -20.59 -5.22
C SER A 125 4.41 -19.56 -6.39
N LEU A 126 3.48 -18.61 -6.42
CA LEU A 126 3.46 -17.55 -7.43
C LEU A 126 4.49 -16.44 -7.18
N VAL A 127 5.07 -16.40 -5.99
CA VAL A 127 6.10 -15.44 -5.60
C VAL A 127 7.36 -16.14 -5.10
N ASP A 128 8.48 -15.41 -5.02
CA ASP A 128 9.70 -15.93 -4.41
C ASP A 128 9.51 -16.20 -2.90
N GLU A 129 10.21 -17.19 -2.34
CA GLU A 129 10.13 -17.63 -0.94
C GLU A 129 10.26 -16.48 0.08
N GLN A 130 11.09 -15.48 -0.22
CA GLN A 130 11.26 -14.29 0.62
C GLN A 130 10.02 -13.35 0.63
N ASN A 131 9.08 -13.53 -0.27
CA ASN A 131 7.90 -12.69 -0.44
C ASN A 131 6.61 -13.31 0.14
N HIS A 132 6.71 -14.36 0.91
CA HIS A 132 5.59 -14.93 1.67
C HIS A 132 6.05 -15.42 3.05
N SER A 133 5.07 -15.62 3.96
CA SER A 133 5.34 -16.18 5.29
C SER A 133 5.93 -17.58 5.23
N ALA A 134 6.94 -17.83 6.04
CA ALA A 134 7.46 -19.19 6.25
C ALA A 134 6.39 -20.13 6.84
N ALA A 135 5.40 -19.59 7.58
CA ALA A 135 4.26 -20.33 8.08
C ALA A 135 3.12 -20.49 7.05
N GLY A 136 3.22 -19.86 5.88
CA GLY A 136 2.21 -19.93 4.82
C GLY A 136 0.92 -19.16 5.11
N THR A 137 0.98 -18.10 5.90
CA THR A 137 -0.21 -17.35 6.35
C THR A 137 -0.39 -15.99 5.67
N TRP A 138 0.61 -15.49 4.97
CA TRP A 138 0.51 -14.28 4.17
C TRP A 138 1.35 -14.37 2.89
N VAL A 139 1.00 -13.56 1.90
CA VAL A 139 1.73 -13.44 0.63
C VAL A 139 1.92 -11.98 0.26
N GLY A 140 3.11 -11.65 -0.24
CA GLY A 140 3.43 -10.34 -0.82
C GLY A 140 2.87 -10.22 -2.22
N PHE A 141 2.32 -9.05 -2.58
CA PHE A 141 1.73 -8.85 -3.91
C PHE A 141 2.23 -7.61 -4.66
N SER A 142 2.93 -6.68 -4.02
CA SER A 142 3.64 -5.59 -4.69
C SER A 142 4.78 -5.06 -3.83
N GLY A 143 5.83 -4.54 -4.46
CA GLY A 143 7.01 -4.01 -3.79
C GLY A 143 7.11 -2.49 -3.87
N ARG A 144 7.54 -1.85 -2.76
CA ARG A 144 7.75 -0.40 -2.67
C ARG A 144 9.12 -0.11 -2.10
N LYS A 145 9.91 0.66 -2.84
CA LYS A 145 11.24 1.02 -2.42
C LYS A 145 11.23 2.32 -1.60
N ARG A 146 11.94 2.35 -0.47
CA ARG A 146 12.30 3.59 0.19
C ARG A 146 13.37 4.29 -0.65
N VAL A 147 13.26 5.60 -0.80
CA VAL A 147 14.21 6.45 -1.54
C VAL A 147 14.32 7.81 -0.90
N LEU A 148 15.36 8.55 -1.27
CA LEU A 148 15.43 9.98 -1.06
C LEU A 148 14.87 10.69 -2.30
N VAL A 149 13.76 11.42 -2.18
CA VAL A 149 13.35 12.37 -3.20
C VAL A 149 14.12 13.67 -3.00
N TYR A 150 14.63 14.29 -4.07
CA TYR A 150 15.41 15.52 -3.98
C TYR A 150 15.05 16.53 -5.07
N ASN A 151 15.16 17.82 -4.78
CA ASN A 151 14.96 18.88 -5.76
C ASN A 151 16.21 19.04 -6.63
N THR A 152 16.03 19.01 -7.95
CA THR A 152 17.12 19.04 -8.95
C THR A 152 17.71 20.42 -9.19
N ASP A 153 17.05 21.50 -8.74
CA ASP A 153 17.60 22.86 -8.78
C ASP A 153 18.61 23.10 -7.65
N GLU A 154 18.56 22.30 -6.56
CA GLU A 154 19.46 22.46 -5.41
C GLU A 154 20.56 21.40 -5.33
N PHE A 155 20.28 20.17 -5.76
CA PHE A 155 21.19 19.03 -5.64
C PHE A 155 21.40 18.31 -6.96
N SER A 156 22.57 17.71 -7.09
CA SER A 156 22.88 16.71 -8.12
C SER A 156 23.25 15.38 -7.44
N PRO A 157 23.19 14.25 -8.14
CA PRO A 157 23.51 12.93 -7.56
C PRO A 157 24.85 12.89 -6.80
N GLU A 158 25.85 13.65 -7.25
CA GLU A 158 27.19 13.67 -6.68
C GLU A 158 27.27 14.44 -5.33
N THR A 159 26.22 15.20 -5.01
CA THR A 159 26.13 16.01 -3.77
C THR A 159 25.20 15.43 -2.73
N LEU A 160 24.48 14.37 -3.10
CA LEU A 160 23.57 13.66 -2.22
C LEU A 160 24.31 12.77 -1.20
N PRO A 161 23.65 12.34 -0.12
CA PRO A 161 24.24 11.44 0.85
C PRO A 161 24.36 10.01 0.29
N ASP A 162 25.45 9.32 0.62
CA ASP A 162 25.67 7.93 0.25
C ASP A 162 24.82 6.95 1.08
N SER A 163 24.48 7.34 2.31
CA SER A 163 23.73 6.54 3.28
C SER A 163 22.64 7.37 3.95
N VAL A 164 21.58 6.69 4.40
CA VAL A 164 20.53 7.31 5.21
C VAL A 164 21.10 7.88 6.52
N PHE A 165 22.20 7.33 7.04
CA PHE A 165 22.90 7.84 8.21
C PHE A 165 23.53 9.21 7.97
N ASP A 166 23.97 9.50 6.76
CA ASP A 166 24.60 10.79 6.40
C ASP A 166 23.60 11.94 6.42
N LEU A 167 22.29 11.68 6.43
CA LEU A 167 21.26 12.73 6.54
C LEU A 167 21.36 13.53 7.84
N THR A 168 22.07 13.03 8.84
CA THR A 168 22.36 13.72 10.10
C THR A 168 23.55 14.68 10.00
N ASP A 169 24.33 14.65 8.88
CA ASP A 169 25.46 15.56 8.67
C ASP A 169 24.98 17.04 8.68
N PRO A 170 25.66 17.95 9.39
CA PRO A 170 25.33 19.37 9.40
C PRO A 170 25.20 20.04 8.02
N LYS A 171 25.82 19.51 6.96
CA LYS A 171 25.66 20.01 5.59
C LYS A 171 24.23 19.91 5.08
N PHE A 172 23.41 18.99 5.64
CA PHE A 172 22.00 18.79 5.31
C PHE A 172 21.03 19.43 6.33
N LYS A 173 21.53 20.26 7.22
CA LYS A 173 20.70 20.92 8.24
C LYS A 173 19.55 21.71 7.62
N GLY A 174 18.31 21.40 8.08
CA GLY A 174 17.07 22.02 7.63
C GLY A 174 16.62 21.64 6.22
N LYS A 175 17.28 20.64 5.59
CA LYS A 175 17.05 20.25 4.20
C LYS A 175 16.26 18.96 4.04
N VAL A 176 16.15 18.16 5.10
CA VAL A 176 15.53 16.82 5.09
C VAL A 176 14.09 16.89 5.59
N ALA A 177 13.18 16.21 4.90
CA ALA A 177 11.82 15.98 5.36
C ALA A 177 11.55 14.49 5.60
N ILE A 178 10.77 14.17 6.64
CA ILE A 178 10.33 12.80 6.93
C ILE A 178 8.82 12.76 7.21
N PRO A 179 8.12 11.67 6.80
CA PRO A 179 6.68 11.52 7.00
C PRO A 179 6.40 10.76 8.33
N GLY A 180 6.83 11.29 9.47
CA GLY A 180 6.95 10.61 10.76
C GLY A 180 5.77 9.73 11.19
N THR A 181 4.51 10.16 10.99
CA THR A 181 3.32 9.37 11.35
C THR A 181 2.79 8.49 10.21
N ASN A 182 3.42 8.54 9.05
CA ASN A 182 3.00 7.71 7.92
C ASN A 182 3.32 6.24 8.19
N GLY A 183 2.34 5.34 8.05
CA GLY A 183 2.52 3.92 8.34
C GLY A 183 3.72 3.30 7.63
N SER A 184 3.99 3.67 6.37
CA SER A 184 5.16 3.13 5.66
C SER A 184 6.51 3.64 6.20
N PHE A 185 6.54 4.80 6.86
CA PHE A 185 7.74 5.26 7.56
C PHE A 185 7.91 4.49 8.87
N VAL A 186 6.84 4.29 9.61
CA VAL A 186 6.87 3.51 10.86
C VAL A 186 7.31 2.06 10.58
N ASP A 187 6.77 1.43 9.52
CA ASP A 187 7.17 0.09 9.10
C ASP A 187 8.67 0.03 8.73
N TRP A 188 9.14 0.98 7.94
CA TRP A 188 10.57 1.09 7.61
C TRP A 188 11.42 1.31 8.87
N PHE A 189 10.97 2.15 9.79
CA PHE A 189 11.69 2.42 11.03
C PHE A 189 11.68 1.20 11.98
N THR A 190 10.64 0.37 11.93
CA THR A 190 10.63 -0.93 12.62
C THR A 190 11.77 -1.84 12.10
N VAL A 191 11.95 -1.90 10.77
CA VAL A 191 13.10 -2.63 10.19
C VAL A 191 14.42 -2.01 10.61
N PHE A 192 14.50 -0.68 10.68
CA PHE A 192 15.70 0.01 11.15
C PHE A 192 16.05 -0.41 12.59
N ILE A 193 15.05 -0.45 13.49
CA ILE A 193 15.24 -0.92 14.87
C ILE A 193 15.70 -2.38 14.90
N ASP A 194 15.10 -3.26 14.11
CA ASP A 194 15.48 -4.67 14.05
C ASP A 194 16.93 -4.87 13.60
N GLN A 195 17.37 -4.15 12.59
CA GLN A 195 18.71 -4.32 12.01
C GLN A 195 19.84 -3.64 12.82
N TYR A 196 19.56 -2.48 13.41
CA TYR A 196 20.62 -1.65 14.04
C TYR A 196 20.44 -1.51 15.56
N GLY A 197 19.34 -2.01 16.11
CA GLY A 197 18.98 -1.88 17.51
C GLY A 197 18.27 -0.56 17.85
N GLU A 198 17.45 -0.59 18.90
CA GLU A 198 16.63 0.55 19.36
C GLU A 198 17.49 1.79 19.66
N GLU A 199 18.64 1.61 20.33
CA GLU A 199 19.53 2.73 20.69
C GLU A 199 20.02 3.48 19.45
N THR A 200 20.52 2.75 18.43
CA THR A 200 21.03 3.35 17.19
C THR A 200 19.91 4.04 16.42
N ALA A 201 18.75 3.40 16.28
CA ALA A 201 17.61 3.96 15.55
C ALA A 201 17.06 5.22 16.25
N THR A 202 16.94 5.19 17.58
CA THR A 202 16.52 6.34 18.38
C THR A 202 17.50 7.50 18.26
N GLN A 203 18.81 7.22 18.35
CA GLN A 203 19.83 8.24 18.19
C GLN A 203 19.78 8.87 16.79
N TRP A 204 19.70 8.05 15.74
CA TRP A 204 19.58 8.55 14.38
C TRP A 204 18.38 9.51 14.23
N LEU A 205 17.21 9.13 14.76
CA LEU A 205 16.01 9.95 14.67
C LEU A 205 16.15 11.27 15.45
N ASN A 206 16.77 11.24 16.63
CA ASN A 206 17.06 12.44 17.40
C ASN A 206 18.04 13.36 16.65
N ASP A 207 19.09 12.79 16.04
CA ASP A 207 20.07 13.54 15.26
C ASP A 207 19.42 14.20 14.02
N ILE A 208 18.47 13.50 13.37
CA ILE A 208 17.66 14.09 12.28
C ILE A 208 16.82 15.26 12.77
N VAL A 209 16.21 15.14 13.97
CA VAL A 209 15.45 16.25 14.59
C VAL A 209 16.35 17.43 14.94
N ASP A 210 17.52 17.17 15.54
CA ASP A 210 18.52 18.18 15.90
C ASP A 210 19.13 18.85 14.65
N ASN A 211 19.13 18.14 13.52
CA ASN A 211 19.50 18.64 12.20
C ASN A 211 18.37 19.45 11.52
N ASP A 212 17.35 19.88 12.29
CA ASP A 212 16.20 20.68 11.84
C ASP A 212 15.38 20.02 10.71
N ALA A 213 15.24 18.69 10.72
CA ALA A 213 14.38 17.99 9.78
C ALA A 213 12.93 18.48 9.89
N LYS A 214 12.22 18.47 8.76
CA LYS A 214 10.83 18.91 8.67
C LYS A 214 9.87 17.74 8.69
N TYR A 215 8.79 17.86 9.43
CA TYR A 215 7.71 16.90 9.43
C TYR A 215 6.70 17.17 8.31
N TYR A 216 6.29 16.10 7.64
CA TYR A 216 5.17 16.08 6.71
C TYR A 216 4.22 14.92 7.03
N PRO A 217 2.90 15.05 6.81
CA PRO A 217 1.94 14.01 7.20
C PRO A 217 2.00 12.74 6.33
N ASN A 218 2.56 12.84 5.13
CA ASN A 218 2.63 11.71 4.20
C ASN A 218 3.69 11.90 3.11
N ASN A 219 4.01 10.81 2.39
CA ASN A 219 5.01 10.81 1.33
C ASN A 219 4.64 11.74 0.16
N ARG A 220 3.35 11.81 -0.23
CA ARG A 220 2.90 12.64 -1.37
C ARG A 220 3.20 14.12 -1.11
N SER A 221 2.87 14.62 0.07
CA SER A 221 3.14 16.03 0.41
C SER A 221 4.64 16.38 0.42
N ILE A 222 5.51 15.44 0.76
CA ILE A 222 6.97 15.61 0.64
C ILE A 222 7.38 15.70 -0.83
N VAL A 223 6.90 14.77 -1.66
CA VAL A 223 7.22 14.74 -3.11
C VAL A 223 6.78 16.01 -3.81
N GLU A 224 5.55 16.45 -3.54
CA GLU A 224 5.00 17.70 -4.09
C GLU A 224 5.82 18.93 -3.64
N ALA A 225 6.17 19.00 -2.35
CA ALA A 225 6.97 20.11 -1.81
C ALA A 225 8.40 20.13 -2.39
N ALA A 226 9.03 18.95 -2.55
CA ALA A 226 10.32 18.84 -3.21
C ALA A 226 10.23 19.25 -4.69
N GLY A 227 9.20 18.82 -5.39
CA GLY A 227 8.95 19.19 -6.80
C GLY A 227 8.75 20.68 -7.02
N ARG A 228 8.20 21.41 -6.04
CA ARG A 228 8.03 22.87 -6.06
C ARG A 228 9.22 23.65 -5.49
N GLY A 229 10.24 22.97 -4.96
CA GLY A 229 11.41 23.62 -4.32
C GLY A 229 11.11 24.21 -2.94
N GLU A 230 10.07 23.75 -2.24
CA GLU A 230 9.75 24.17 -0.87
C GLU A 230 10.62 23.46 0.18
N ILE A 231 11.08 22.26 -0.17
CA ILE A 231 12.06 21.48 0.58
C ILE A 231 13.14 20.93 -0.36
N SER A 232 14.31 20.67 0.17
CA SER A 232 15.43 20.20 -0.63
C SER A 232 15.36 18.71 -0.91
N MET A 233 15.01 17.90 0.10
CA MET A 233 14.95 16.45 -0.01
C MET A 233 14.04 15.82 1.06
N GLY A 234 13.67 14.55 0.87
CA GLY A 234 12.90 13.81 1.87
C GLY A 234 12.87 12.31 1.67
N LEU A 235 12.68 11.56 2.75
CA LEU A 235 12.54 10.11 2.74
C LEU A 235 11.11 9.71 2.38
N VAL A 236 10.94 9.05 1.23
CA VAL A 236 9.62 8.67 0.69
C VAL A 236 9.62 7.27 0.08
N ASN A 237 8.46 6.76 -0.27
CA ASN A 237 8.37 5.63 -1.18
C ASN A 237 8.48 6.13 -2.63
N HIS A 238 9.23 5.40 -3.45
CA HIS A 238 9.63 5.78 -4.81
C HIS A 238 8.47 6.14 -5.75
N TYR A 239 7.38 5.40 -5.68
CA TYR A 239 6.29 5.48 -6.65
C TYR A 239 5.53 6.82 -6.62
N TYR A 240 5.50 7.51 -5.48
CA TYR A 240 4.86 8.83 -5.41
C TYR A 240 5.52 9.83 -6.35
N ASN A 241 6.87 9.80 -6.45
CA ASN A 241 7.58 10.71 -7.35
C ASN A 241 7.35 10.34 -8.82
N TYR A 242 7.31 9.05 -9.17
CA TYR A 242 6.99 8.64 -10.54
C TYR A 242 5.59 9.07 -10.95
N GLN A 243 4.61 8.97 -10.04
CA GLN A 243 3.25 9.46 -10.29
C GLN A 243 3.22 10.97 -10.50
N GLU A 244 3.95 11.76 -9.70
CA GLU A 244 4.02 13.21 -9.87
C GLU A 244 4.75 13.62 -11.15
N VAL A 245 5.83 12.96 -11.52
CA VAL A 245 6.52 13.17 -12.80
C VAL A 245 5.58 12.87 -13.98
N ALA A 246 4.82 11.78 -13.91
CA ALA A 246 3.85 11.43 -14.95
C ALA A 246 2.70 12.45 -15.06
N ALA A 247 2.24 13.00 -13.93
CA ALA A 247 1.16 13.98 -13.89
C ALA A 247 1.61 15.41 -14.27
N ASN A 248 2.86 15.78 -13.94
CA ASN A 248 3.40 17.14 -14.05
C ASN A 248 4.80 17.17 -14.70
N PRO A 249 4.98 16.60 -15.91
CA PRO A 249 6.32 16.34 -16.49
C PRO A 249 7.14 17.61 -16.72
N ASP A 250 6.51 18.74 -16.98
CA ASP A 250 7.18 20.01 -17.32
C ASP A 250 7.48 20.89 -16.09
N THR A 251 6.83 20.65 -14.96
CA THR A 251 6.88 21.55 -13.79
C THR A 251 7.43 20.90 -12.54
N HIS A 252 7.38 19.59 -12.43
CA HIS A 252 7.89 18.85 -11.29
C HIS A 252 9.42 18.71 -11.37
N LYS A 253 10.11 19.22 -10.34
CA LYS A 253 11.58 19.31 -10.33
C LYS A 253 12.21 18.41 -9.26
N ALA A 254 11.62 17.26 -9.00
CA ALA A 254 12.21 16.31 -8.09
C ALA A 254 12.46 14.95 -8.75
N LEU A 255 13.55 14.32 -8.36
CA LEU A 255 13.92 12.96 -8.75
C LEU A 255 14.09 12.06 -7.54
N ASN A 256 13.95 10.77 -7.77
CA ASN A 256 14.29 9.74 -6.78
C ASN A 256 15.79 9.46 -6.82
N TYR A 257 16.37 9.29 -5.64
CA TYR A 257 17.73 8.84 -5.44
C TYR A 257 17.75 7.61 -4.54
N SER A 258 18.47 6.58 -4.95
CA SER A 258 18.73 5.39 -4.15
C SER A 258 20.07 5.55 -3.45
N PHE A 259 20.08 5.35 -2.13
CA PHE A 259 21.33 5.23 -1.39
C PHE A 259 22.16 4.05 -1.90
N ASN A 260 23.38 3.92 -1.43
CA ASN A 260 24.27 2.84 -1.82
C ASN A 260 23.64 1.46 -1.60
N ASP A 261 24.16 0.46 -2.28
CA ASP A 261 23.71 -0.94 -2.13
C ASP A 261 23.78 -1.37 -0.65
N ASN A 262 22.75 -2.10 -0.24
CA ASN A 262 22.55 -2.54 1.15
C ASN A 262 22.30 -1.43 2.18
N ASP A 263 22.01 -0.20 1.77
CA ASP A 263 21.59 0.85 2.70
C ASP A 263 20.10 0.72 3.01
N ILE A 264 19.77 0.77 4.30
CA ILE A 264 18.37 0.67 4.76
C ILE A 264 17.48 1.81 4.22
N GLY A 265 18.05 2.94 3.86
CA GLY A 265 17.36 4.04 3.18
C GLY A 265 16.84 3.68 1.79
N SER A 266 17.28 2.53 1.24
CA SER A 266 16.81 1.98 -0.04
C SER A 266 16.03 0.67 0.10
N LEU A 267 15.54 0.36 1.30
CA LEU A 267 14.81 -0.87 1.60
C LEU A 267 13.60 -1.07 0.68
N LEU A 268 13.45 -2.28 0.13
CA LEU A 268 12.22 -2.74 -0.49
C LEU A 268 11.26 -3.24 0.59
N VAL A 269 10.12 -2.57 0.73
CA VAL A 269 9.01 -2.98 1.61
C VAL A 269 7.91 -3.56 0.74
N ILE A 270 7.51 -4.78 1.01
CA ILE A 270 6.41 -5.43 0.29
C ILE A 270 5.05 -5.08 0.90
N THR A 271 4.00 -5.09 0.08
CA THR A 271 2.61 -5.14 0.55
C THR A 271 2.24 -6.59 0.77
N ALA A 272 1.48 -6.87 1.81
CA ALA A 272 1.07 -8.23 2.14
C ALA A 272 -0.44 -8.40 2.13
N ALA A 273 -0.89 -9.56 1.68
CA ALA A 273 -2.28 -10.00 1.73
C ALA A 273 -2.36 -11.29 2.55
N THR A 274 -3.42 -11.42 3.33
CA THR A 274 -3.69 -12.61 4.14
C THR A 274 -5.18 -12.85 4.28
N LYS A 275 -5.58 -14.09 4.50
CA LYS A 275 -6.95 -14.43 4.89
C LYS A 275 -7.04 -14.65 6.40
N LEU A 276 -8.19 -14.35 6.99
CA LEU A 276 -8.43 -14.54 8.43
C LEU A 276 -8.81 -16.00 8.71
N ALA A 277 -8.28 -16.56 9.81
CA ALA A 277 -8.59 -17.94 10.22
C ALA A 277 -10.09 -18.16 10.52
N SER A 278 -10.83 -17.08 10.82
CA SER A 278 -12.27 -17.11 11.08
C SER A 278 -13.14 -16.85 9.85
N SER A 279 -12.55 -16.68 8.66
CA SER A 279 -13.33 -16.45 7.44
C SER A 279 -14.28 -17.62 7.14
N GLU A 280 -15.54 -17.30 6.86
CA GLU A 280 -16.53 -18.25 6.35
C GLU A 280 -16.55 -18.29 4.80
N ASN A 281 -15.82 -17.36 4.16
CA ASN A 281 -15.71 -17.21 2.70
C ASN A 281 -14.32 -17.60 2.18
N ASP A 282 -13.74 -18.67 2.71
CA ASP A 282 -12.35 -19.09 2.49
C ASP A 282 -11.99 -19.21 1.01
N GLU A 283 -12.89 -19.78 0.18
CA GLU A 283 -12.66 -19.93 -1.27
C GLU A 283 -12.59 -18.57 -1.97
N ALA A 284 -13.48 -17.63 -1.64
CA ALA A 284 -13.45 -16.28 -2.24
C ALA A 284 -12.22 -15.47 -1.77
N ALA A 285 -11.79 -15.67 -0.53
CA ALA A 285 -10.57 -15.08 -0.01
C ALA A 285 -9.34 -15.61 -0.76
N GLU A 286 -9.21 -16.92 -0.95
CA GLU A 286 -8.12 -17.56 -1.71
C GLU A 286 -8.12 -17.10 -3.18
N ASP A 287 -9.30 -17.08 -3.83
CA ASP A 287 -9.48 -16.55 -5.20
C ASP A 287 -8.94 -15.11 -5.33
N LEU A 288 -9.21 -14.25 -4.33
CA LEU A 288 -8.70 -12.87 -4.33
C LEU A 288 -7.17 -12.82 -4.16
N LEU A 289 -6.60 -13.63 -3.27
CA LEU A 289 -5.15 -13.68 -3.09
C LEU A 289 -4.46 -14.12 -4.39
N ALA A 290 -4.97 -15.17 -5.03
CA ALA A 290 -4.48 -15.64 -6.33
C ALA A 290 -4.62 -14.55 -7.42
N TYR A 291 -5.76 -13.84 -7.44
CA TYR A 291 -6.03 -12.79 -8.41
C TYR A 291 -5.03 -11.63 -8.31
N LEU A 292 -4.66 -11.21 -7.09
CA LEU A 292 -3.64 -10.18 -6.86
C LEU A 292 -2.29 -10.52 -7.50
N LEU A 293 -2.01 -11.80 -7.74
CA LEU A 293 -0.76 -12.31 -8.30
C LEU A 293 -0.86 -12.68 -9.79
N THR A 294 -2.02 -12.47 -10.42
CA THR A 294 -2.16 -12.68 -11.87
C THR A 294 -1.31 -11.68 -12.66
N ALA A 295 -0.84 -12.10 -13.84
CA ALA A 295 -0.01 -11.23 -14.67
C ALA A 295 -0.68 -9.88 -15.04
N PRO A 296 -1.98 -9.81 -15.38
CA PRO A 296 -2.64 -8.52 -15.64
C PRO A 296 -2.64 -7.58 -14.43
N VAL A 297 -2.91 -8.09 -13.23
CA VAL A 297 -2.90 -7.29 -11.99
C VAL A 297 -1.48 -6.82 -11.64
N GLN A 298 -0.50 -7.70 -11.77
CA GLN A 298 0.89 -7.35 -11.52
C GLN A 298 1.41 -6.33 -12.54
N GLN A 299 0.98 -6.42 -13.80
CA GLN A 299 1.28 -5.43 -14.83
C GLN A 299 0.62 -4.08 -14.51
N TYR A 300 -0.62 -4.08 -14.01
CA TYR A 300 -1.29 -2.88 -13.53
C TYR A 300 -0.50 -2.21 -12.39
N PHE A 301 -0.01 -2.97 -11.40
CA PHE A 301 0.78 -2.40 -10.32
C PHE A 301 2.05 -1.71 -10.85
N THR A 302 2.77 -2.34 -11.77
CA THR A 302 4.01 -1.73 -12.24
C THR A 302 3.77 -0.56 -13.20
N ASP A 303 2.77 -0.62 -14.08
CA ASP A 303 2.55 0.41 -15.11
C ASP A 303 1.72 1.60 -14.63
N ARG A 304 0.79 1.38 -13.68
CA ARG A 304 -0.14 2.40 -13.23
C ARG A 304 0.17 2.96 -11.85
N THR A 305 0.70 2.12 -10.95
CA THR A 305 1.06 2.55 -9.61
C THR A 305 2.56 2.73 -9.42
N PHE A 306 3.38 2.29 -10.38
CA PHE A 306 4.84 2.28 -10.31
C PHE A 306 5.37 1.46 -9.12
N GLU A 307 4.68 0.42 -8.74
CA GLU A 307 5.15 -0.54 -7.74
C GLU A 307 5.89 -1.69 -8.45
N TYR A 308 6.79 -2.35 -7.74
CA TYR A 308 7.47 -3.52 -8.27
C TYR A 308 6.53 -4.74 -8.24
N PRO A 309 6.38 -5.46 -9.35
CA PRO A 309 5.64 -6.72 -9.36
C PRO A 309 6.42 -7.77 -8.56
N LEU A 310 5.71 -8.63 -7.82
CA LEU A 310 6.32 -9.72 -7.05
C LEU A 310 6.02 -11.10 -7.65
N ALA A 311 5.00 -11.23 -8.49
CA ALA A 311 4.73 -12.50 -9.17
C ALA A 311 5.78 -12.81 -10.24
N ALA A 312 6.16 -14.08 -10.31
CA ALA A 312 7.17 -14.55 -11.24
C ALA A 312 6.80 -14.25 -12.71
N GLY A 313 7.78 -13.82 -13.50
CA GLY A 313 7.65 -13.62 -14.95
C GLY A 313 7.06 -12.27 -15.37
N VAL A 314 6.67 -11.39 -14.46
CA VAL A 314 6.23 -10.03 -14.79
C VAL A 314 7.42 -9.07 -14.79
N VAL A 315 7.56 -8.31 -15.88
CA VAL A 315 8.67 -7.36 -16.03
C VAL A 315 8.27 -5.99 -15.43
N PRO A 316 9.08 -5.43 -14.53
CA PRO A 316 8.83 -4.09 -14.00
C PRO A 316 8.79 -3.02 -15.10
N ASN A 317 8.03 -1.94 -14.87
CA ASN A 317 8.03 -0.77 -15.74
C ASN A 317 9.47 -0.28 -15.97
N ALA A 318 9.79 0.09 -17.22
CA ALA A 318 11.14 0.50 -17.62
C ALA A 318 11.66 1.77 -16.90
N ALA A 319 10.77 2.55 -16.27
CA ALA A 319 11.15 3.68 -15.43
C ALA A 319 11.70 3.26 -14.07
N LEU A 320 11.42 2.02 -13.63
CA LEU A 320 11.86 1.51 -12.34
C LEU A 320 13.29 0.95 -12.45
N PRO A 321 14.20 1.29 -11.52
CA PRO A 321 15.51 0.66 -11.44
C PRO A 321 15.38 -0.85 -11.17
N ALA A 322 16.34 -1.65 -11.66
CA ALA A 322 16.38 -3.07 -11.36
C ALA A 322 16.49 -3.33 -9.85
N LEU A 323 15.73 -4.30 -9.33
CA LEU A 323 15.74 -4.64 -7.90
C LEU A 323 17.09 -5.22 -7.43
N THR A 324 17.85 -5.85 -8.32
CA THR A 324 19.16 -6.50 -8.00
C THR A 324 20.20 -5.56 -7.40
N ALA A 325 20.07 -4.25 -7.61
CA ALA A 325 20.90 -3.23 -6.99
C ALA A 325 20.42 -2.81 -5.58
N LEU A 326 19.38 -3.45 -5.04
CA LEU A 326 18.58 -2.96 -3.92
C LEU A 326 18.41 -4.02 -2.81
N GLU A 327 19.05 -5.16 -2.94
CA GLU A 327 19.00 -6.21 -1.94
C GLU A 327 19.73 -5.75 -0.68
N ILE A 328 18.96 -5.21 0.24
CA ILE A 328 19.30 -5.32 1.65
C ILE A 328 19.00 -6.78 1.96
N GLY A 329 20.00 -7.52 2.44
CA GLY A 329 19.88 -8.94 2.74
C GLY A 329 18.56 -9.26 3.44
N SER A 330 18.01 -10.42 3.24
CA SER A 330 16.64 -10.82 3.58
C SER A 330 16.18 -10.26 4.92
N VAL A 331 15.27 -9.29 4.87
CA VAL A 331 14.53 -8.85 6.05
C VAL A 331 13.55 -9.97 6.38
N ASP A 332 13.71 -10.56 7.53
CA ASP A 332 12.75 -11.54 8.03
C ASP A 332 11.52 -10.80 8.55
N PHE A 333 10.55 -10.61 7.66
CA PHE A 333 9.33 -9.89 7.98
C PHE A 333 8.46 -10.59 9.03
N ASP A 334 8.59 -11.90 9.21
CA ASP A 334 7.87 -12.65 10.25
C ASP A 334 8.34 -12.23 11.65
N LYS A 335 9.60 -11.82 11.80
CA LYS A 335 10.15 -11.33 13.07
C LYS A 335 9.70 -9.91 13.44
N LEU A 336 9.19 -9.13 12.51
CA LEU A 336 8.79 -7.74 12.75
C LEU A 336 7.43 -7.61 13.45
N GLY A 337 6.73 -8.72 13.72
CA GLY A 337 5.40 -8.74 14.31
C GLY A 337 5.32 -7.92 15.60
N GLY A 338 4.52 -6.83 15.59
CA GLY A 338 4.31 -5.95 16.75
C GLY A 338 5.34 -4.84 16.94
N GLY A 339 6.47 -4.84 16.25
CA GLY A 339 7.53 -3.82 16.37
C GLY A 339 7.10 -2.39 16.01
N PHE A 340 5.98 -2.24 15.30
CA PHE A 340 5.45 -0.93 14.94
C PHE A 340 4.98 -0.09 16.15
N GLU A 341 4.57 -0.72 17.26
CA GLU A 341 4.21 0.00 18.49
C GLU A 341 5.42 0.71 19.07
N GLU A 342 6.55 0.01 19.14
CA GLU A 342 7.81 0.55 19.59
C GLU A 342 8.33 1.65 18.65
N ALA A 343 8.31 1.42 17.35
CA ALA A 343 8.69 2.40 16.34
C ALA A 343 7.85 3.68 16.45
N SER A 344 6.52 3.55 16.60
CA SER A 344 5.61 4.67 16.79
C SER A 344 5.92 5.45 18.06
N ARG A 345 6.17 4.76 19.17
CA ARG A 345 6.55 5.37 20.45
C ARG A 345 7.82 6.20 20.34
N ILE A 346 8.84 5.70 19.65
CA ILE A 346 10.10 6.41 19.45
C ILE A 346 9.89 7.65 18.56
N VAL A 347 9.12 7.52 17.47
CA VAL A 347 8.79 8.66 16.60
C VAL A 347 8.06 9.76 17.36
N GLU A 348 7.07 9.43 18.18
CA GLU A 348 6.36 10.39 19.02
C GLU A 348 7.30 11.06 20.03
N ALA A 349 8.15 10.28 20.70
CA ALA A 349 9.08 10.77 21.72
C ALA A 349 10.18 11.67 21.14
N SER A 350 10.57 11.50 19.88
CA SER A 350 11.65 12.29 19.22
C SER A 350 11.33 13.77 19.06
N GLY A 351 10.04 14.15 19.11
CA GLY A 351 9.59 15.52 18.88
C GLY A 351 9.54 15.94 17.40
N ILE A 352 9.79 15.05 16.45
CA ILE A 352 9.72 15.35 14.99
C ILE A 352 8.35 15.89 14.58
N LEU A 353 7.28 15.44 15.22
CA LEU A 353 5.93 15.84 14.90
C LEU A 353 5.60 17.30 15.20
N ASN A 354 6.51 18.02 15.87
CA ASN A 354 6.40 19.44 16.22
C ASN A 354 7.26 20.34 15.33
N ARG A 355 7.84 19.82 14.23
CA ARG A 355 8.79 20.52 13.36
C ARG A 355 8.18 21.00 12.04
#